data_53d33778940552ea8d30090255e18fd4
#
_entry.id   53d33778940552ea8d30090255e18fd4
#
_cell.length_a   1.000
_cell.length_b   1.000
_cell.length_c   1.000
_cell.angle_alpha   90.00
_cell.angle_beta   90.00
_cell.angle_gamma   90.00
#
_symmetry.space_group_name_H-M   'P 1'
#
loop_
_entity.id
_entity.type
_entity.pdbx_description
1 polymer ?
#
loop_
_entity_poly.entity_id
_entity_poly.type
_entity_poly.pdbx_seq_one_letter_code
_entity_poly.pdbx_strand_id
1 'polypeptide(L)'
;FDRITEISETGGEFDKGFIRAEFDIKPDLWFFPCHFIGNPIMPGCLGLDAMWQLTGFFLGWLGEPGKGMALSTGEVKFKGMVTPSVKLVEYGIDFKRVMRGRLVLGIADGWLKADGETIYRATDLKVGLSKQDATA
;
A
#
# COMPACT_ATOMS: atom_id res chain seq x y z
N PHE A 1 -2.92 -7.39 -3.05
CA PHE A 1 -4.35 -7.04 -3.02
C PHE A 1 -5.04 -7.59 -4.26
N ASP A 2 -6.35 -7.74 -4.16
CA ASP A 2 -7.14 -8.35 -5.23
C ASP A 2 -7.81 -7.31 -6.13
N ARG A 3 -8.21 -6.19 -5.56
CA ARG A 3 -8.96 -5.17 -6.31
C ARG A 3 -8.81 -3.79 -5.69
N ILE A 4 -8.91 -2.79 -6.54
CA ILE A 4 -9.00 -1.40 -6.12
C ILE A 4 -10.49 -1.04 -6.10
N THR A 5 -10.96 -0.54 -4.97
CA THR A 5 -12.38 -0.24 -4.78
C THR A 5 -12.70 1.23 -5.00
N GLU A 6 -11.73 2.11 -4.77
CA GLU A 6 -11.93 3.54 -4.92
C GLU A 6 -10.61 4.24 -5.18
N ILE A 7 -10.62 5.23 -6.06
CA ILE A 7 -9.45 6.05 -6.35
C ILE A 7 -9.93 7.44 -6.77
N SER A 8 -9.29 8.50 -6.25
CA SER A 8 -9.68 9.87 -6.56
C SER A 8 -8.49 10.81 -6.44
N GLU A 9 -8.43 11.80 -7.33
CA GLU A 9 -7.43 12.88 -7.26
C GLU A 9 -7.70 13.86 -6.13
N THR A 10 -8.90 13.84 -5.57
CA THR A 10 -9.35 14.75 -4.52
C THR A 10 -9.89 13.96 -3.34
N GLY A 11 -10.01 14.63 -2.20
CA GLY A 11 -10.50 13.97 -0.99
C GLY A 11 -9.40 13.21 -0.27
N GLY A 12 -9.81 12.30 0.62
CA GLY A 12 -8.91 11.64 1.54
C GLY A 12 -8.62 12.52 2.76
N GLU A 13 -7.78 12.02 3.65
CA GLU A 13 -7.50 12.67 4.93
C GLU A 13 -6.89 14.07 4.76
N PHE A 14 -6.06 14.27 3.73
CA PHE A 14 -5.35 15.53 3.50
C PHE A 14 -5.91 16.31 2.30
N ASP A 15 -7.02 15.86 1.74
CA ASP A 15 -7.66 16.45 0.57
C ASP A 15 -6.74 16.57 -0.66
N LYS A 16 -5.85 15.62 -0.80
CA LYS A 16 -4.86 15.54 -1.90
C LYS A 16 -5.02 14.29 -2.75
N GLY A 17 -6.08 13.53 -2.54
CA GLY A 17 -6.35 12.29 -3.24
C GLY A 17 -6.13 11.07 -2.39
N PHE A 18 -6.72 9.96 -2.81
CA PHE A 18 -6.65 8.71 -2.07
C PHE A 18 -6.89 7.50 -2.98
N ILE A 19 -6.49 6.34 -2.49
CA ILE A 19 -6.80 5.07 -3.11
C ILE A 19 -7.17 4.05 -2.03
N ARG A 20 -8.16 3.22 -2.33
CA ARG A 20 -8.65 2.14 -1.46
C ARG A 20 -8.59 0.83 -2.22
N ALA A 21 -8.20 -0.22 -1.54
CA ALA A 21 -8.09 -1.56 -2.12
C ALA A 21 -8.50 -2.62 -1.11
N GLU A 22 -8.76 -3.81 -1.60
CA GLU A 22 -9.16 -4.95 -0.79
C GLU A 22 -8.36 -6.19 -1.15
N PHE A 23 -8.16 -7.04 -0.15
CA PHE A 23 -7.50 -8.33 -0.29
C PHE A 23 -8.30 -9.38 0.47
N ASP A 24 -8.82 -10.38 -0.24
CA ASP A 24 -9.56 -11.48 0.36
C ASP A 24 -8.59 -12.45 1.02
N ILE A 25 -8.77 -12.68 2.30
CA ILE A 25 -7.94 -13.62 3.03
C ILE A 25 -8.57 -15.01 2.96
N LYS A 26 -7.81 -15.95 2.43
CA LYS A 26 -8.19 -17.36 2.34
C LYS A 26 -7.22 -18.19 3.17
N PRO A 27 -7.70 -19.25 3.86
CA PRO A 27 -6.82 -20.06 4.72
C PRO A 27 -5.68 -20.76 3.97
N ASP A 28 -5.79 -20.91 2.65
CA ASP A 28 -4.81 -21.58 1.81
C ASP A 28 -3.82 -20.61 1.12
N LEU A 29 -3.81 -19.32 1.49
CA LEU A 29 -2.82 -18.39 0.97
C LEU A 29 -1.41 -18.89 1.26
N TRP A 30 -0.52 -18.68 0.28
CA TRP A 30 0.80 -19.30 0.23
C TRP A 30 1.68 -19.04 1.46
N PHE A 31 1.52 -17.89 2.13
CA PHE A 31 2.37 -17.50 3.25
C PHE A 31 1.97 -18.19 4.57
N PHE A 32 0.72 -18.59 4.74
CA PHE A 32 0.26 -19.17 6.00
C PHE A 32 0.95 -20.48 6.39
N PRO A 33 1.21 -21.43 5.46
CA PRO A 33 1.90 -22.67 5.87
C PRO A 33 3.35 -22.46 6.30
N CYS A 34 4.01 -21.40 5.84
CA CYS A 34 5.43 -21.18 6.07
C CYS A 34 5.74 -20.05 7.06
N HIS A 35 4.76 -19.23 7.39
CA HIS A 35 4.99 -18.07 8.25
C HIS A 35 3.90 -17.95 9.32
N PHE A 36 3.95 -18.73 10.38
CA PHE A 36 4.96 -19.75 10.71
C PHE A 36 4.29 -21.12 10.81
N ILE A 37 5.07 -22.21 10.81
CA ILE A 37 4.53 -23.56 11.01
C ILE A 37 3.82 -23.62 12.39
N GLY A 38 2.51 -23.97 12.36
CA GLY A 38 1.71 -24.02 13.57
C GLY A 38 1.27 -22.68 14.14
N ASN A 39 1.68 -21.58 13.52
CA ASN A 39 1.28 -20.22 13.92
C ASN A 39 1.18 -19.34 12.66
N PRO A 40 0.13 -19.51 11.87
CA PRO A 40 0.01 -18.81 10.58
C PRO A 40 -0.32 -17.33 10.76
N ILE A 41 0.55 -16.49 10.25
CA ILE A 41 0.43 -15.03 10.28
C ILE A 41 0.86 -14.50 8.92
N MET A 42 0.10 -13.57 8.36
CA MET A 42 0.53 -12.85 7.16
C MET A 42 1.76 -12.00 7.50
N PRO A 43 2.84 -12.12 6.71
CA PRO A 43 4.01 -11.26 6.94
C PRO A 43 3.64 -9.78 6.87
N GLY A 44 4.03 -9.02 7.90
CA GLY A 44 3.75 -7.57 7.94
C GLY A 44 4.37 -6.81 6.78
N CYS A 45 5.52 -7.27 6.29
CA CYS A 45 6.19 -6.67 5.14
C CYS A 45 5.35 -6.76 3.85
N LEU A 46 4.50 -7.76 3.70
CA LEU A 46 3.59 -7.86 2.55
C LEU A 46 2.52 -6.78 2.60
N GLY A 47 2.00 -6.47 3.78
CA GLY A 47 1.07 -5.36 3.95
C GLY A 47 1.72 -4.01 3.64
N LEU A 48 2.93 -3.81 4.11
CA LEU A 48 3.68 -2.59 3.82
C LEU A 48 4.00 -2.48 2.32
N ASP A 49 4.40 -3.58 1.69
CA ASP A 49 4.69 -3.60 0.25
C ASP A 49 3.44 -3.24 -0.56
N ALA A 50 2.28 -3.75 -0.17
CA ALA A 50 1.02 -3.40 -0.82
C ALA A 50 0.74 -1.89 -0.73
N MET A 51 1.05 -1.27 0.40
CA MET A 51 0.89 0.19 0.55
C MET A 51 1.79 0.95 -0.43
N TRP A 52 3.05 0.54 -0.61
CA TRP A 52 3.93 1.13 -1.60
C TRP A 52 3.44 0.89 -3.02
N GLN A 53 2.94 -0.31 -3.33
CA GLN A 53 2.39 -0.63 -4.65
C GLN A 53 1.18 0.26 -4.97
N LEU A 54 0.29 0.44 -4.01
CA LEU A 54 -0.88 1.30 -4.19
C LEU A 54 -0.50 2.77 -4.38
N THR A 55 0.51 3.23 -3.65
CA THR A 55 1.04 4.58 -3.81
C THR A 55 1.60 4.78 -5.23
N GLY A 56 2.37 3.82 -5.70
CA GLY A 56 2.92 3.85 -7.06
C GLY A 56 1.84 3.74 -8.14
N PHE A 57 0.84 2.89 -7.91
CA PHE A 57 -0.29 2.75 -8.82
C PHE A 57 -1.03 4.08 -8.99
N PHE A 58 -1.28 4.78 -7.89
CA PHE A 58 -1.94 6.08 -7.93
C PHE A 58 -1.18 7.09 -8.80
N LEU A 59 0.14 7.14 -8.69
CA LEU A 59 0.95 8.03 -9.51
C LEU A 59 0.83 7.69 -11.00
N GLY A 60 0.84 6.40 -11.33
CA GLY A 60 0.62 5.95 -12.72
C GLY A 60 -0.79 6.28 -13.21
N TRP A 61 -1.78 6.14 -12.36
CA TRP A 61 -3.18 6.48 -12.67
C TRP A 61 -3.34 7.97 -12.95
N LEU A 62 -2.57 8.84 -12.28
CA LEU A 62 -2.54 10.27 -12.59
C LEU A 62 -1.96 10.57 -13.97
N GLY A 63 -1.42 9.59 -14.65
CA GLY A 63 -0.83 9.75 -15.97
C GLY A 63 0.68 9.99 -15.97
N GLU A 64 1.33 9.91 -14.83
CA GLU A 64 2.77 10.11 -14.73
C GLU A 64 3.53 8.90 -15.30
N PRO A 65 4.50 9.12 -16.21
CA PRO A 65 5.27 8.02 -16.78
C PRO A 65 6.39 7.57 -15.83
N GLY A 66 6.84 6.35 -16.03
CA GLY A 66 8.01 5.83 -15.35
C GLY A 66 7.73 4.56 -14.56
N LYS A 67 8.79 4.02 -13.97
CA LYS A 67 8.72 2.85 -13.10
C LYS A 67 8.69 3.29 -11.64
N GLY A 68 7.76 2.71 -10.89
CA GLY A 68 7.63 2.95 -9.48
C GLY A 68 8.75 2.31 -8.67
N MET A 69 9.28 3.07 -7.72
CA MET A 69 10.26 2.58 -6.75
C MET A 69 9.85 2.99 -5.37
N ALA A 70 9.77 2.02 -4.45
CA ALA A 70 9.61 2.32 -3.04
C ALA A 70 10.92 2.96 -2.54
N LEU A 71 10.81 4.13 -1.95
CA LEU A 71 11.98 4.89 -1.49
C LEU A 71 12.15 4.82 0.01
N SER A 72 11.09 5.05 0.77
CA SER A 72 11.17 5.07 2.22
C SER A 72 9.79 5.06 2.85
N THR A 73 9.77 4.87 4.14
CA THR A 73 8.62 5.18 4.98
C THR A 73 9.13 5.84 6.24
N GLY A 74 8.33 6.69 6.85
CA GLY A 74 8.66 7.28 8.13
C GLY A 74 8.50 6.26 9.25
N GLU A 75 7.33 6.22 9.86
CA GLU A 75 7.04 5.28 10.94
C GLU A 75 6.05 4.22 10.46
N VAL A 76 6.30 2.97 10.84
CA VAL A 76 5.36 1.88 10.63
C VAL A 76 5.00 1.28 11.99
N LYS A 77 3.70 1.16 12.25
CA LYS A 77 3.18 0.52 13.47
C LYS A 77 2.36 -0.69 13.10
N PHE A 78 2.71 -1.83 13.65
CA PHE A 78 1.95 -3.07 13.53
C PHE A 78 1.26 -3.32 14.88
N LYS A 79 -0.05 -3.08 14.94
CA LYS A 79 -0.83 -3.21 16.18
C LYS A 79 -1.61 -4.51 16.27
N GLY A 80 -1.56 -5.32 15.23
CA GLY A 80 -2.26 -6.58 15.17
C GLY A 80 -1.73 -7.46 14.05
N MET A 81 -2.34 -8.61 13.88
CA MET A 81 -1.89 -9.64 12.93
C MET A 81 -3.03 -10.05 12.02
N VAL A 82 -2.70 -10.37 10.77
CA VAL A 82 -3.64 -11.01 9.84
C VAL A 82 -3.43 -12.51 9.95
N THR A 83 -4.45 -13.20 10.46
CA THR A 83 -4.47 -14.66 10.60
C THR A 83 -5.46 -15.27 9.60
N PRO A 84 -5.46 -16.60 9.41
CA PRO A 84 -6.43 -17.24 8.52
C PRO A 84 -7.90 -17.03 8.88
N SER A 85 -8.19 -16.59 10.11
CA SER A 85 -9.56 -16.28 10.54
C SER A 85 -10.05 -14.91 10.06
N VAL A 86 -9.17 -14.03 9.64
CA VAL A 86 -9.53 -12.76 9.00
C VAL A 86 -10.13 -13.07 7.62
N LYS A 87 -11.18 -12.36 7.26
CA LYS A 87 -11.87 -12.56 5.98
C LYS A 87 -11.46 -11.53 4.95
N LEU A 88 -11.37 -10.27 5.35
CA LEU A 88 -11.12 -9.17 4.44
C LEU A 88 -10.06 -8.24 5.01
N VAL A 89 -9.04 -7.97 4.22
CA VAL A 89 -8.07 -6.90 4.47
C VAL A 89 -8.40 -5.74 3.54
N GLU A 90 -8.46 -4.56 4.12
CA GLU A 90 -8.65 -3.31 3.38
C GLU A 90 -7.40 -2.46 3.53
N TYR A 91 -6.99 -1.83 2.42
CA TYR A 91 -5.88 -0.89 2.40
C TYR A 91 -6.39 0.50 2.08
N GLY A 92 -5.85 1.50 2.74
CA GLY A 92 -6.10 2.89 2.39
C GLY A 92 -4.80 3.66 2.32
N ILE A 93 -4.68 4.46 1.27
CA ILE A 93 -3.56 5.36 1.07
C ILE A 93 -4.14 6.75 0.89
N ASP A 94 -3.74 7.67 1.75
CA ASP A 94 -4.14 9.08 1.70
C ASP A 94 -2.92 9.91 1.34
N PHE A 95 -2.98 10.60 0.21
CA PHE A 95 -1.85 11.37 -0.29
C PHE A 95 -1.72 12.68 0.46
N LYS A 96 -0.49 12.99 0.82
CA LYS A 96 -0.09 14.28 1.41
C LYS A 96 0.43 15.21 0.35
N ARG A 97 1.18 14.68 -0.63
CA ARG A 97 1.85 15.49 -1.62
C ARG A 97 2.24 14.66 -2.83
N VAL A 98 2.11 15.26 -3.99
CA VAL A 98 2.70 14.75 -5.23
C VAL A 98 3.58 15.84 -5.81
N MET A 99 4.86 15.55 -5.96
CA MET A 99 5.84 16.47 -6.55
C MET A 99 6.16 16.00 -7.95
N ARG A 100 6.08 16.91 -8.91
CA ARG A 100 6.38 16.66 -10.31
C ARG A 100 7.61 17.44 -10.72
N GLY A 101 8.61 16.74 -11.23
CA GLY A 101 9.88 17.31 -11.67
C GLY A 101 10.64 16.25 -12.45
N ARG A 102 11.96 16.21 -12.29
CA ARG A 102 12.78 15.15 -12.88
C ARG A 102 12.38 13.77 -12.35
N LEU A 103 12.04 13.73 -11.09
CA LEU A 103 11.50 12.58 -10.42
C LEU A 103 10.10 12.93 -9.94
N VAL A 104 9.12 12.12 -10.30
CA VAL A 104 7.78 12.25 -9.71
C VAL A 104 7.84 11.55 -8.37
N LEU A 105 7.44 12.24 -7.31
CA LEU A 105 7.48 11.73 -5.95
C LEU A 105 6.10 11.83 -5.31
N GLY A 106 5.60 10.71 -4.83
CA GLY A 106 4.38 10.66 -4.02
C GLY A 106 4.72 10.45 -2.55
N ILE A 107 4.08 11.21 -1.69
CA ILE A 107 4.19 11.07 -0.23
C ILE A 107 2.78 10.87 0.31
N ALA A 108 2.59 9.78 1.06
CA ALA A 108 1.28 9.39 1.56
C ALA A 108 1.37 8.71 2.92
N ASP A 109 0.25 8.70 3.62
CA ASP A 109 0.05 7.83 4.78
C ASP A 109 -0.78 6.63 4.35
N GLY A 110 -0.53 5.50 4.98
CA GLY A 110 -1.26 4.28 4.70
C GLY A 110 -1.79 3.60 5.95
N TRP A 111 -2.83 2.80 5.76
CA TRP A 111 -3.37 1.95 6.81
C TRP A 111 -3.83 0.61 6.22
N LEU A 112 -3.87 -0.39 7.08
CA LEU A 112 -4.44 -1.70 6.79
C LEU A 112 -5.47 -2.02 7.86
N LYS A 113 -6.67 -2.39 7.43
CA LYS A 113 -7.74 -2.88 8.30
C LYS A 113 -7.95 -4.37 8.08
N ALA A 114 -8.09 -5.11 9.17
CA ALA A 114 -8.49 -6.51 9.14
C ALA A 114 -9.91 -6.60 9.69
N ASP A 115 -10.85 -7.03 8.87
CA ASP A 115 -12.27 -7.11 9.21
C ASP A 115 -12.79 -5.81 9.86
N GLY A 116 -12.40 -4.67 9.30
CA GLY A 116 -12.85 -3.36 9.75
C GLY A 116 -12.02 -2.71 10.85
N GLU A 117 -11.05 -3.41 11.43
CA GLU A 117 -10.19 -2.89 12.48
C GLU A 117 -8.82 -2.47 11.92
N THR A 118 -8.40 -1.24 12.16
CA THR A 118 -7.09 -0.77 11.74
C THR A 118 -6.00 -1.41 12.58
N ILE A 119 -5.14 -2.20 11.94
CA ILE A 119 -4.05 -2.90 12.62
C ILE A 119 -2.66 -2.46 12.18
N TYR A 120 -2.52 -1.88 10.96
CA TYR A 120 -1.24 -1.31 10.52
C TYR A 120 -1.44 0.15 10.18
N ARG A 121 -0.43 0.95 10.50
CA ARG A 121 -0.34 2.35 10.05
C ARG A 121 1.09 2.64 9.60
N ALA A 122 1.20 3.33 8.47
CA ALA A 122 2.48 3.81 7.96
C ALA A 122 2.37 5.30 7.64
N THR A 123 3.38 6.06 8.03
CA THR A 123 3.45 7.48 7.73
C THR A 123 4.57 7.74 6.74
N ASP A 124 4.37 8.76 5.89
CA ASP A 124 5.37 9.22 4.93
C ASP A 124 5.90 8.10 4.04
N LEU A 125 4.98 7.29 3.50
CA LEU A 125 5.30 6.37 2.43
C LEU A 125 5.75 7.20 1.24
N LYS A 126 6.96 6.94 0.75
CA LYS A 126 7.51 7.65 -0.40
C LYS A 126 7.75 6.70 -1.54
N VAL A 127 7.17 7.02 -2.68
CA VAL A 127 7.37 6.30 -3.93
C VAL A 127 7.78 7.30 -4.99
N GLY A 128 8.83 6.96 -5.73
CA GLY A 128 9.28 7.74 -6.87
C GLY A 128 8.95 7.03 -8.18
N LEU A 129 8.67 7.79 -9.22
CA LEU A 129 8.60 7.28 -10.58
C LEU A 129 9.85 7.73 -11.31
N SER A 130 10.68 6.77 -11.68
CA SER A 130 11.89 7.01 -12.45
C SER A 130 11.56 6.95 -13.93
N LYS A 131 11.88 8.02 -14.67
CA LYS A 131 11.90 7.99 -16.11
C LYS A 131 13.13 7.19 -16.54
N GLN A 132 12.96 5.90 -16.75
CA GLN A 132 14.04 5.14 -17.35
C GLN A 132 14.09 5.40 -18.83
N ASP A 133 15.28 5.77 -19.31
CA ASP A 133 15.57 5.71 -20.72
C ASP A 133 15.35 4.27 -21.23
N ALA A 134 14.80 4.18 -22.41
CA ALA A 134 14.61 2.89 -23.07
C ALA A 134 15.93 2.14 -23.29
N THR A 135 17.04 2.80 -23.11
CA THR A 135 18.39 2.23 -23.22
C THR A 135 18.94 1.69 -21.90
N ALA A 136 18.23 1.90 -20.84
CA ALA A 136 18.68 1.43 -19.53
C ALA A 136 18.42 -0.06 -19.34
#